data_db976a1b96cae4cd7bd225b3848ae359
#
_entry.id   db976a1b96cae4cd7bd225b3848ae359
#
_cell.length_a   1.000
_cell.length_b   1.000
_cell.length_c   1.000
_cell.angle_alpha   90.00
_cell.angle_beta   90.00
_cell.angle_gamma   90.00
#
_symmetry.space_group_name_H-M   'P 1'
#
loop_
_entity.id
_entity.type
_entity.pdbx_description
1 polymer ?
#
loop_
_entity_poly.entity_id
_entity_poly.type
_entity_poly.pdbx_seq_one_letter_code
_entity_poly.pdbx_strand_id
1 'polypeptide(L)'
;MKKSLIFLMMATAIAMFGACSPEDENEPEMPGIETPETPDEEEPGDQEEPDNPDNPDDPNNPGENPDTPESDSKILVAYFSWGGTTQRMAQEIASQTGADLFRIEPTVPYPTDYTECTEVALEERDNDARPAIADNVENWEQYDVIFIGSPVWWHTAPMIIATFAESYDFSGKTVVPFCTYSATYRDETLARIVELTPDAEHLTGEGLTSGRINEQNISSWLKEIGLIE
;
A
#
# COMPACT_ATOMS: atom_id res chain seq x y z
N MET A 1 23.03 -41.42 38.18
CA MET A 1 23.33 -40.72 39.46
C MET A 1 22.47 -39.48 39.54
N LYS A 2 21.63 -39.45 40.54
CA LYS A 2 20.66 -38.38 40.88
C LYS A 2 21.41 -37.14 41.37
N LYS A 3 20.90 -35.93 41.05
CA LYS A 3 20.91 -34.73 41.91
C LYS A 3 19.90 -33.74 41.23
N SER A 4 18.86 -33.59 41.70
CA SER A 4 17.89 -32.93 42.60
C SER A 4 18.40 -31.65 43.28
N LEU A 5 17.47 -30.73 43.40
CA LEU A 5 17.37 -29.56 44.30
C LEU A 5 17.75 -28.22 43.66
N ILE A 6 17.05 -27.11 43.89
CA ILE A 6 16.14 -26.66 44.97
C ILE A 6 15.26 -25.49 44.45
N PHE A 7 14.03 -25.47 44.88
CA PHE A 7 13.11 -24.35 44.98
C PHE A 7 13.70 -23.17 45.76
N LEU A 8 13.42 -21.93 45.32
CA LEU A 8 13.31 -20.80 46.22
C LEU A 8 12.17 -19.88 45.83
N MET A 9 11.08 -20.03 46.56
CA MET A 9 10.01 -19.03 46.69
C MET A 9 10.56 -17.79 47.42
N MET A 10 10.20 -16.62 46.93
CA MET A 10 10.17 -15.42 47.77
C MET A 10 8.98 -14.59 47.39
N ALA A 11 7.95 -14.67 48.24
CA ALA A 11 6.79 -13.82 48.32
C ALA A 11 7.09 -12.69 49.29
N THR A 12 6.76 -11.47 48.96
CA THR A 12 6.46 -10.33 49.81
C THR A 12 6.06 -9.17 48.89
N ALA A 13 5.12 -8.30 49.14
CA ALA A 13 4.07 -8.05 50.11
C ALA A 13 3.30 -6.82 49.54
N ILE A 14 2.06 -6.84 49.83
CA ILE A 14 1.03 -5.83 49.55
C ILE A 14 1.40 -4.48 50.20
N ALA A 15 1.16 -3.36 49.48
CA ALA A 15 0.86 -2.10 50.08
C ALA A 15 -0.24 -1.38 49.28
N MET A 16 -1.44 -1.39 49.85
CA MET A 16 -2.54 -0.51 49.49
C MET A 16 -2.23 0.94 49.96
N PHE A 17 -2.48 1.89 49.09
CA PHE A 17 -2.90 3.23 49.50
C PHE A 17 -4.02 3.66 48.58
N GLY A 18 -5.14 3.87 49.22
CA GLY A 18 -6.34 4.41 48.64
C GLY A 18 -6.42 5.92 48.75
N ALA A 19 -7.48 6.42 48.17
CA ALA A 19 -8.22 7.66 48.37
C ALA A 19 -7.75 8.86 47.51
N CYS A 20 -8.56 9.42 46.73
CA CYS A 20 -9.68 10.32 46.79
C CYS A 20 -9.89 10.95 45.41
N SER A 21 -11.10 10.88 44.95
CA SER A 21 -11.66 11.83 43.96
C SER A 21 -11.80 13.22 44.64
N PRO A 22 -11.85 14.32 43.86
CA PRO A 22 -13.17 14.88 43.64
C PRO A 22 -13.47 15.20 42.16
N GLU A 23 -14.75 15.15 41.90
CA GLU A 23 -15.46 15.61 40.72
C GLU A 23 -15.16 17.08 40.44
N ASP A 24 -14.95 17.43 39.16
CA ASP A 24 -15.24 18.77 38.68
C ASP A 24 -15.88 18.62 37.30
N GLU A 25 -17.19 18.85 37.30
CA GLU A 25 -18.03 19.06 36.14
C GLU A 25 -17.60 20.37 35.47
N ASN A 26 -17.20 20.30 34.21
CA ASN A 26 -17.28 21.44 33.31
C ASN A 26 -17.41 20.97 31.88
N GLU A 27 -18.64 20.77 31.46
CA GLU A 27 -19.04 20.62 30.05
C GLU A 27 -19.02 22.01 29.41
N PRO A 28 -18.31 22.24 28.31
CA PRO A 28 -18.53 23.44 27.51
C PRO A 28 -19.69 23.20 26.55
N GLU A 29 -20.73 24.01 26.68
CA GLU A 29 -21.87 24.14 25.78
C GLU A 29 -21.40 24.40 24.34
N MET A 30 -21.91 23.62 23.38
CA MET A 30 -21.77 23.87 21.96
C MET A 30 -22.70 25.02 21.54
N PRO A 31 -22.23 26.04 20.82
CA PRO A 31 -23.10 27.05 20.22
C PRO A 31 -23.90 26.47 19.05
N GLY A 32 -25.18 26.84 19.04
CA GLY A 32 -26.19 26.39 18.09
C GLY A 32 -25.84 26.68 16.63
N ILE A 33 -26.15 25.71 15.80
CA ILE A 33 -26.12 25.82 14.33
C ILE A 33 -27.42 26.51 13.91
N GLU A 34 -27.32 27.75 13.44
CA GLU A 34 -28.40 28.42 12.71
C GLU A 34 -28.44 27.91 11.28
N THR A 35 -29.58 27.41 10.86
CA THR A 35 -29.90 27.05 9.50
C THR A 35 -30.11 28.33 8.66
N PRO A 36 -29.44 28.48 7.49
CA PRO A 36 -29.77 29.54 6.56
C PRO A 36 -31.00 29.15 5.72
N GLU A 37 -31.91 30.07 5.65
CA GLU A 37 -33.14 30.05 4.82
C GLU A 37 -32.79 30.01 3.33
N THR A 38 -33.61 29.29 2.54
CA THR A 38 -33.65 29.25 1.08
C THR A 38 -34.09 30.58 0.51
N PRO A 39 -33.44 31.10 -0.54
CA PRO A 39 -34.03 32.11 -1.42
C PRO A 39 -34.68 31.46 -2.63
N ASP A 40 -35.77 32.13 -3.03
CA ASP A 40 -36.76 31.88 -4.05
C ASP A 40 -36.25 31.55 -5.47
N GLU A 41 -37.09 30.81 -6.17
CA GLU A 41 -37.09 30.49 -7.58
C GLU A 41 -37.17 31.76 -8.47
N GLU A 42 -36.30 31.86 -9.48
CA GLU A 42 -36.59 32.60 -10.72
C GLU A 42 -36.26 31.72 -11.93
N GLU A 43 -37.23 31.52 -12.79
CA GLU A 43 -37.22 30.79 -14.05
C GLU A 43 -36.73 31.67 -15.24
N PRO A 44 -36.68 31.15 -16.50
CA PRO A 44 -35.46 30.74 -17.18
C PRO A 44 -35.08 31.67 -18.33
N GLY A 45 -33.81 31.77 -18.63
CA GLY A 45 -33.25 32.45 -19.77
C GLY A 45 -32.50 31.47 -20.69
N ASP A 46 -32.98 31.42 -21.92
CA ASP A 46 -32.42 30.95 -23.19
C ASP A 46 -31.25 29.96 -23.20
N GLN A 47 -31.54 28.81 -23.78
CA GLN A 47 -30.66 27.74 -24.19
C GLN A 47 -29.79 28.19 -25.36
N GLU A 48 -28.49 28.30 -25.16
CA GLU A 48 -27.52 28.09 -26.22
C GLU A 48 -27.09 26.62 -26.17
N GLU A 49 -27.27 25.92 -27.29
CA GLU A 49 -26.87 24.53 -27.47
C GLU A 49 -25.35 24.42 -27.33
N PRO A 50 -24.81 23.39 -26.65
CA PRO A 50 -23.37 23.13 -26.64
C PRO A 50 -22.93 22.62 -28.01
N ASP A 51 -21.90 23.25 -28.56
CA ASP A 51 -21.19 22.84 -29.75
C ASP A 51 -20.81 21.37 -29.71
N ASN A 52 -21.16 20.64 -30.76
CA ASN A 52 -20.85 19.25 -30.97
C ASN A 52 -19.35 19.10 -31.37
N PRO A 53 -18.48 18.42 -30.60
CA PRO A 53 -17.06 18.29 -30.92
C PRO A 53 -16.72 17.29 -32.04
N ASP A 54 -17.71 16.63 -32.65
CA ASP A 54 -17.50 15.62 -33.68
C ASP A 54 -17.75 16.17 -35.13
N ASN A 55 -17.16 17.30 -35.48
CA ASN A 55 -17.12 17.73 -36.87
C ASN A 55 -15.72 17.48 -37.47
N PRO A 56 -15.55 16.51 -38.40
CA PRO A 56 -14.25 16.17 -38.98
C PRO A 56 -13.69 17.20 -39.97
N ASP A 57 -14.36 18.32 -40.19
CA ASP A 57 -13.96 19.35 -41.16
C ASP A 57 -13.62 20.72 -40.51
N ASP A 58 -13.26 20.74 -39.21
CA ASP A 58 -12.80 21.99 -38.56
C ASP A 58 -11.28 22.17 -38.83
N PRO A 59 -10.87 23.21 -39.60
CA PRO A 59 -9.45 23.46 -39.89
C PRO A 59 -8.65 23.96 -38.68
N ASN A 60 -9.22 24.07 -37.48
CA ASN A 60 -8.58 24.46 -36.25
C ASN A 60 -8.45 23.28 -35.26
N ASN A 61 -8.82 22.06 -35.64
CA ASN A 61 -8.54 20.90 -34.86
C ASN A 61 -7.01 20.57 -35.03
N PRO A 62 -6.17 20.72 -34.00
CA PRO A 62 -4.81 20.25 -34.08
C PRO A 62 -4.88 18.74 -34.19
N GLY A 63 -4.75 18.25 -35.44
CA GLY A 63 -4.79 16.83 -35.74
C GLY A 63 -3.80 16.09 -34.84
N GLU A 64 -4.29 15.06 -34.17
CA GLU A 64 -3.48 14.02 -33.58
C GLU A 64 -2.48 13.55 -34.62
N ASN A 65 -1.21 13.73 -34.32
CA ASN A 65 -0.13 13.24 -35.14
C ASN A 65 0.01 11.73 -34.88
N PRO A 66 -0.33 10.83 -35.82
CA PRO A 66 -0.36 9.39 -35.56
C PRO A 66 1.00 8.71 -35.56
N ASP A 67 2.11 9.44 -35.51
CA ASP A 67 3.47 8.92 -35.65
C ASP A 67 4.43 9.30 -34.50
N THR A 68 3.94 9.37 -33.29
CA THR A 68 4.82 9.18 -32.13
C THR A 68 4.38 7.85 -31.50
N PRO A 69 5.20 6.79 -31.48
CA PRO A 69 4.95 5.70 -30.57
C PRO A 69 5.20 6.27 -29.16
N GLU A 70 4.17 6.81 -28.51
CA GLU A 70 4.15 6.84 -27.07
C GLU A 70 4.19 5.37 -26.65
N SER A 71 5.38 4.94 -26.28
CA SER A 71 5.56 3.74 -25.49
C SER A 71 4.93 4.05 -24.13
N ASP A 72 3.60 4.05 -24.08
CA ASP A 72 2.85 4.06 -22.82
C ASP A 72 3.10 2.72 -22.14
N SER A 73 4.30 2.59 -21.55
CA SER A 73 4.62 1.49 -20.67
C SER A 73 3.62 1.49 -19.54
N LYS A 74 2.66 0.55 -19.57
CA LYS A 74 1.68 0.45 -18.50
C LYS A 74 2.35 -0.01 -17.22
N ILE A 75 2.05 0.69 -16.15
CA ILE A 75 2.62 0.45 -14.84
C ILE A 75 1.56 -0.15 -13.92
N LEU A 76 1.92 -1.19 -13.18
CA LEU A 76 1.11 -1.78 -12.13
C LEU A 76 1.80 -1.60 -10.78
N VAL A 77 1.05 -1.21 -9.76
CA VAL A 77 1.50 -1.25 -8.36
C VAL A 77 0.74 -2.36 -7.63
N ALA A 78 1.35 -3.53 -7.55
CA ALA A 78 0.85 -4.66 -6.78
C ALA A 78 1.39 -4.60 -5.34
N TYR A 79 0.52 -4.69 -4.34
CA TYR A 79 0.95 -4.58 -2.96
C TYR A 79 0.10 -5.37 -1.98
N PHE A 80 0.73 -5.89 -0.93
CA PHE A 80 0.08 -6.38 0.26
C PHE A 80 0.20 -5.36 1.40
N SER A 81 -0.86 -5.18 2.17
CA SER A 81 -0.87 -4.29 3.34
C SER A 81 -1.85 -4.75 4.41
N TRP A 82 -1.36 -5.10 5.59
CA TRP A 82 -2.18 -5.48 6.73
C TRP A 82 -2.72 -4.24 7.49
N GLY A 83 -1.85 -3.30 7.85
CA GLY A 83 -2.18 -2.11 8.66
C GLY A 83 -2.32 -0.81 7.86
N GLY A 84 -2.39 -0.86 6.51
CA GLY A 84 -2.59 0.31 5.66
C GLY A 84 -1.32 1.13 5.34
N THR A 85 -0.19 0.88 5.97
CA THR A 85 1.04 1.66 5.73
C THR A 85 1.59 1.44 4.32
N THR A 86 1.71 0.20 3.88
CA THR A 86 2.16 -0.14 2.51
C THR A 86 1.15 0.35 1.47
N GLN A 87 -0.15 0.25 1.76
CA GLN A 87 -1.20 0.80 0.91
C GLN A 87 -0.99 2.30 0.64
N ARG A 88 -0.68 3.08 1.66
CA ARG A 88 -0.43 4.52 1.53
C ARG A 88 0.77 4.81 0.61
N MET A 89 1.85 4.03 0.72
CA MET A 89 3.00 4.13 -0.17
C MET A 89 2.64 3.75 -1.60
N ALA A 90 1.90 2.66 -1.79
CA ALA A 90 1.42 2.21 -3.10
C ALA A 90 0.53 3.26 -3.79
N GLN A 91 -0.40 3.87 -3.05
CA GLN A 91 -1.26 4.94 -3.56
C GLN A 91 -0.47 6.17 -3.99
N GLU A 92 0.56 6.54 -3.23
CA GLU A 92 1.42 7.66 -3.59
C GLU A 92 2.25 7.37 -4.85
N ILE A 93 2.82 6.16 -4.98
CA ILE A 93 3.51 5.73 -6.19
C ILE A 93 2.57 5.81 -7.40
N ALA A 94 1.38 5.22 -7.28
CA ALA A 94 0.39 5.22 -8.36
C ALA A 94 -0.06 6.63 -8.75
N SER A 95 -0.24 7.53 -7.78
CA SER A 95 -0.60 8.93 -8.04
C SER A 95 0.45 9.68 -8.86
N GLN A 96 1.73 9.39 -8.66
CA GLN A 96 2.83 10.06 -9.36
C GLN A 96 3.19 9.43 -10.70
N THR A 97 2.89 8.14 -10.90
CA THR A 97 3.24 7.40 -12.11
C THR A 97 2.05 7.16 -13.05
N GLY A 98 0.82 7.44 -12.60
CA GLY A 98 -0.39 7.06 -13.34
C GLY A 98 -0.66 5.55 -13.35
N ALA A 99 -0.03 4.78 -12.46
CA ALA A 99 -0.12 3.33 -12.42
C ALA A 99 -1.48 2.81 -11.96
N ASP A 100 -1.87 1.63 -12.46
CA ASP A 100 -2.97 0.86 -11.92
C ASP A 100 -2.59 0.26 -10.55
N LEU A 101 -3.55 0.18 -9.63
CA LEU A 101 -3.35 -0.40 -8.30
C LEU A 101 -3.96 -1.81 -8.24
N PHE A 102 -3.19 -2.76 -7.72
CA PHE A 102 -3.68 -4.09 -7.38
C PHE A 102 -3.33 -4.42 -5.93
N ARG A 103 -4.34 -4.57 -5.08
CA ARG A 103 -4.15 -5.01 -3.72
C ARG A 103 -4.15 -6.54 -3.66
N ILE A 104 -3.02 -7.10 -3.24
CA ILE A 104 -2.88 -8.53 -3.01
C ILE A 104 -3.61 -8.86 -1.71
N GLU A 105 -4.74 -9.55 -1.81
CA GLU A 105 -5.54 -9.94 -0.65
C GLU A 105 -5.55 -11.46 -0.49
N PRO A 106 -5.36 -11.98 0.73
CA PRO A 106 -5.48 -13.41 0.97
C PRO A 106 -6.95 -13.84 0.92
N THR A 107 -7.22 -15.05 0.43
CA THR A 107 -8.55 -15.66 0.45
C THR A 107 -9.07 -15.80 1.89
N VAL A 108 -8.19 -16.10 2.84
CA VAL A 108 -8.49 -16.13 4.28
C VAL A 108 -7.80 -14.91 4.90
N PRO A 109 -8.55 -13.91 5.37
CA PRO A 109 -7.95 -12.72 5.97
C PRO A 109 -7.04 -13.05 7.15
N TYR A 110 -5.91 -12.35 7.25
CA TYR A 110 -5.05 -12.44 8.44
C TYR A 110 -5.79 -11.93 9.68
N PRO A 111 -5.48 -12.47 10.88
CA PRO A 111 -6.03 -11.97 12.14
C PRO A 111 -5.83 -10.47 12.29
N THR A 112 -6.81 -9.80 12.91
CA THR A 112 -6.72 -8.37 13.23
C THR A 112 -5.95 -8.11 14.51
N ASP A 113 -5.86 -9.10 15.41
CA ASP A 113 -4.98 -9.05 16.56
C ASP A 113 -3.51 -9.19 16.12
N TYR A 114 -2.65 -8.34 16.66
CA TYR A 114 -1.26 -8.29 16.27
C TYR A 114 -0.50 -9.58 16.62
N THR A 115 -0.74 -10.13 17.81
CA THR A 115 -0.05 -11.34 18.28
C THR A 115 -0.43 -12.54 17.43
N GLU A 116 -1.74 -12.76 17.22
CA GLU A 116 -2.25 -13.84 16.38
C GLU A 116 -1.73 -13.72 14.94
N CYS A 117 -1.73 -12.49 14.38
CA CYS A 117 -1.21 -12.25 13.04
C CYS A 117 0.29 -12.57 12.92
N THR A 118 1.09 -12.21 13.94
CA THR A 118 2.53 -12.51 13.94
C THR A 118 2.82 -14.00 14.08
N GLU A 119 2.00 -14.76 14.81
CA GLU A 119 2.11 -16.23 14.92
C GLU A 119 1.80 -16.91 13.59
N VAL A 120 0.70 -16.52 12.91
CA VAL A 120 0.35 -17.02 11.57
C VAL A 120 1.46 -16.71 10.56
N ALA A 121 1.95 -15.48 10.54
CA ALA A 121 3.02 -15.06 9.63
C ALA A 121 4.34 -15.81 9.87
N LEU A 122 4.66 -16.15 11.14
CA LEU A 122 5.83 -16.95 11.50
C LEU A 122 5.67 -18.38 10.98
N GLU A 123 4.50 -18.98 11.20
CA GLU A 123 4.21 -20.33 10.72
C GLU A 123 4.28 -20.42 9.20
N GLU A 124 3.71 -19.46 8.50
CA GLU A 124 3.79 -19.38 7.03
C GLU A 124 5.23 -19.32 6.54
N ARG A 125 6.06 -18.46 7.14
CA ARG A 125 7.46 -18.33 6.79
C ARG A 125 8.23 -19.63 7.03
N ASP A 126 8.07 -20.23 8.21
CA ASP A 126 8.82 -21.41 8.62
C ASP A 126 8.44 -22.66 7.79
N ASN A 127 7.23 -22.70 7.27
CA ASN A 127 6.74 -23.75 6.37
C ASN A 127 6.89 -23.43 4.88
N ASP A 128 7.48 -22.29 4.51
CA ASP A 128 7.52 -21.78 3.12
C ASP A 128 6.15 -21.85 2.45
N ALA A 129 5.11 -21.41 3.18
CA ALA A 129 3.72 -21.50 2.75
C ALA A 129 3.40 -20.61 1.54
N ARG A 130 2.32 -20.95 0.84
CA ARG A 130 1.76 -20.14 -0.26
C ARG A 130 0.30 -19.81 0.03
N PRO A 131 0.03 -18.78 0.89
CA PRO A 131 -1.34 -18.36 1.17
C PRO A 131 -2.07 -18.01 -0.12
N ALA A 132 -3.28 -18.53 -0.30
CA ALA A 132 -4.06 -18.30 -1.51
C ALA A 132 -4.48 -16.83 -1.63
N ILE A 133 -4.37 -16.28 -2.83
CA ILE A 133 -4.81 -14.92 -3.18
C ILE A 133 -6.26 -14.95 -3.65
N ALA A 134 -7.04 -13.94 -3.26
CA ALA A 134 -8.47 -13.88 -3.55
C ALA A 134 -8.77 -13.55 -5.01
N ASP A 135 -8.02 -12.61 -5.60
CA ASP A 135 -8.24 -12.11 -6.94
C ASP A 135 -6.96 -12.18 -7.78
N ASN A 136 -7.11 -12.10 -9.11
CA ASN A 136 -5.99 -12.06 -10.05
C ASN A 136 -5.93 -10.71 -10.75
N VAL A 137 -4.71 -10.32 -11.18
CA VAL A 137 -4.53 -9.16 -12.05
C VAL A 137 -5.13 -9.46 -13.42
N GLU A 138 -6.10 -8.64 -13.84
CA GLU A 138 -6.67 -8.73 -15.17
C GLU A 138 -5.69 -8.20 -16.22
N ASN A 139 -5.67 -8.83 -17.39
CA ASN A 139 -4.84 -8.39 -18.53
C ASN A 139 -3.36 -8.18 -18.16
N TRP A 140 -2.76 -9.12 -17.43
CA TRP A 140 -1.37 -9.07 -16.95
C TRP A 140 -0.36 -8.65 -18.03
N GLU A 141 -0.56 -9.12 -19.25
CA GLU A 141 0.37 -8.89 -20.38
C GLU A 141 0.51 -7.42 -20.79
N GLN A 142 -0.46 -6.57 -20.40
CA GLN A 142 -0.42 -5.14 -20.73
C GLN A 142 0.61 -4.34 -19.92
N TYR A 143 1.09 -4.89 -18.80
CA TYR A 143 1.99 -4.18 -17.91
C TYR A 143 3.46 -4.49 -18.23
N ASP A 144 4.27 -3.45 -18.38
CA ASP A 144 5.71 -3.55 -18.62
C ASP A 144 6.51 -3.32 -17.34
N VAL A 145 6.01 -2.46 -16.44
CA VAL A 145 6.63 -2.13 -15.16
C VAL A 145 5.72 -2.54 -14.01
N ILE A 146 6.24 -3.35 -13.10
CA ILE A 146 5.50 -3.90 -11.98
C ILE A 146 6.18 -3.48 -10.67
N PHE A 147 5.55 -2.61 -9.91
CA PHE A 147 5.93 -2.41 -8.53
C PHE A 147 5.38 -3.54 -7.66
N ILE A 148 6.22 -4.12 -6.82
CA ILE A 148 5.78 -5.13 -5.84
C ILE A 148 6.09 -4.63 -4.44
N GLY A 149 5.04 -4.45 -3.62
CA GLY A 149 5.12 -3.84 -2.31
C GLY A 149 4.63 -4.68 -1.15
N SER A 150 5.35 -4.62 -0.02
CA SER A 150 4.96 -5.35 1.19
C SER A 150 5.42 -4.65 2.46
N PRO A 151 4.81 -4.94 3.63
CA PRO A 151 5.46 -4.69 4.90
C PRO A 151 6.65 -5.66 5.11
N VAL A 152 7.52 -5.33 6.05
CA VAL A 152 8.52 -6.29 6.55
C VAL A 152 7.86 -7.18 7.60
N TRP A 153 7.76 -8.48 7.34
CA TRP A 153 7.27 -9.48 8.27
C TRP A 153 8.36 -10.54 8.54
N TRP A 154 8.67 -10.74 9.81
CA TRP A 154 9.69 -11.75 10.21
C TRP A 154 10.97 -11.69 9.36
N HIS A 155 11.50 -10.47 9.17
CA HIS A 155 12.76 -10.18 8.49
C HIS A 155 12.74 -10.34 6.96
N THR A 156 11.58 -10.49 6.34
CA THR A 156 11.42 -10.73 4.91
C THR A 156 10.09 -10.17 4.39
N ALA A 157 9.78 -10.37 3.10
CA ALA A 157 8.46 -10.15 2.56
C ALA A 157 7.49 -11.25 3.05
N PRO A 158 6.22 -10.93 3.37
CA PRO A 158 5.19 -11.91 3.71
C PRO A 158 5.03 -12.99 2.63
N MET A 159 4.66 -14.21 3.04
CA MET A 159 4.61 -15.37 2.13
C MET A 159 3.58 -15.21 1.00
N ILE A 160 2.56 -14.39 1.18
CA ILE A 160 1.60 -14.06 0.12
C ILE A 160 2.26 -13.35 -1.09
N ILE A 161 3.39 -12.66 -0.88
CA ILE A 161 4.18 -12.06 -1.98
C ILE A 161 4.82 -13.14 -2.84
N ALA A 162 5.28 -14.25 -2.22
CA ALA A 162 5.78 -15.39 -2.98
C ALA A 162 4.66 -16.03 -3.82
N THR A 163 3.46 -16.18 -3.26
CA THR A 163 2.30 -16.65 -4.03
C THR A 163 2.01 -15.75 -5.23
N PHE A 164 2.03 -14.43 -5.03
CA PHE A 164 1.83 -13.47 -6.14
C PHE A 164 2.91 -13.61 -7.20
N ALA A 165 4.17 -13.60 -6.81
CA ALA A 165 5.30 -13.68 -7.76
C ALA A 165 5.31 -15.00 -8.55
N GLU A 166 4.92 -16.11 -7.94
CA GLU A 166 4.84 -17.42 -8.59
C GLU A 166 3.59 -17.59 -9.48
N SER A 167 2.62 -16.67 -9.39
CA SER A 167 1.38 -16.75 -10.17
C SER A 167 1.47 -16.11 -11.56
N TYR A 168 2.54 -15.37 -11.87
CA TYR A 168 2.68 -14.62 -13.11
C TYR A 168 4.05 -14.82 -13.76
N ASP A 169 4.10 -14.66 -15.08
CA ASP A 169 5.35 -14.61 -15.86
C ASP A 169 5.88 -13.18 -15.90
N PHE A 170 7.08 -12.98 -15.37
CA PHE A 170 7.78 -11.70 -15.34
C PHE A 170 8.81 -11.53 -16.47
N SER A 171 8.91 -12.49 -17.39
CA SER A 171 9.85 -12.41 -18.52
C SER A 171 9.58 -11.16 -19.36
N GLY A 172 10.62 -10.35 -19.58
CA GLY A 172 10.53 -9.10 -20.34
C GLY A 172 9.86 -7.93 -19.60
N LYS A 173 9.53 -8.10 -18.32
CA LYS A 173 8.98 -7.04 -17.48
C LYS A 173 10.05 -6.45 -16.57
N THR A 174 9.85 -5.22 -16.13
CA THR A 174 10.68 -4.54 -15.13
C THR A 174 9.99 -4.59 -13.78
N VAL A 175 10.65 -5.14 -12.76
CA VAL A 175 10.14 -5.17 -11.39
C VAL A 175 10.83 -4.11 -10.54
N VAL A 176 10.03 -3.37 -9.77
CA VAL A 176 10.49 -2.35 -8.83
C VAL A 176 10.01 -2.73 -7.42
N PRO A 177 10.87 -3.30 -6.58
CA PRO A 177 10.48 -3.69 -5.25
C PRO A 177 10.33 -2.48 -4.33
N PHE A 178 9.32 -2.50 -3.45
CA PHE A 178 9.22 -1.51 -2.38
C PHE A 178 8.72 -2.13 -1.07
N CYS A 179 9.11 -1.53 0.06
CA CYS A 179 8.64 -2.04 1.34
C CYS A 179 8.38 -0.93 2.36
N THR A 180 7.57 -1.25 3.35
CA THR A 180 7.40 -0.43 4.54
C THR A 180 7.93 -1.16 5.77
N TYR A 181 8.74 -0.47 6.57
CA TYR A 181 9.43 -1.06 7.71
C TYR A 181 9.45 -0.12 8.93
N SER A 182 9.77 -0.65 10.09
CA SER A 182 9.88 0.15 11.33
C SER A 182 11.33 0.56 11.62
N ALA A 183 12.28 -0.38 11.58
CA ALA A 183 13.67 -0.12 11.95
C ALA A 183 14.71 -0.90 11.12
N THR A 184 14.44 -2.16 10.77
CA THR A 184 15.42 -3.10 10.18
C THR A 184 14.80 -3.95 9.07
N TYR A 185 15.63 -4.71 8.38
CA TYR A 185 15.25 -5.71 7.36
C TYR A 185 14.62 -5.14 6.09
N ARG A 186 14.90 -3.85 5.82
CA ARG A 186 14.53 -3.21 4.55
C ARG A 186 15.16 -3.93 3.36
N ASP A 187 16.47 -4.07 3.40
CA ASP A 187 17.25 -4.58 2.27
C ASP A 187 16.99 -6.07 2.02
N GLU A 188 16.83 -6.85 3.09
CA GLU A 188 16.46 -8.27 2.99
C GLU A 188 15.07 -8.45 2.38
N THR A 189 14.12 -7.59 2.71
CA THR A 189 12.77 -7.65 2.15
C THR A 189 12.76 -7.26 0.67
N LEU A 190 13.48 -6.22 0.28
CA LEU A 190 13.63 -5.84 -1.12
C LEU A 190 14.35 -6.92 -1.93
N ALA A 191 15.43 -7.49 -1.37
CA ALA A 191 16.16 -8.59 -2.00
C ALA A 191 15.27 -9.82 -2.19
N ARG A 192 14.40 -10.12 -1.23
CA ARG A 192 13.47 -11.25 -1.35
C ARG A 192 12.50 -11.08 -2.52
N ILE A 193 11.99 -9.89 -2.78
CA ILE A 193 11.13 -9.63 -3.93
C ILE A 193 11.88 -9.85 -5.25
N VAL A 194 13.14 -9.40 -5.33
CA VAL A 194 14.03 -9.65 -6.48
C VAL A 194 14.26 -11.15 -6.69
N GLU A 195 14.55 -11.91 -5.63
CA GLU A 195 14.73 -13.37 -5.70
C GLU A 195 13.48 -14.11 -6.20
N LEU A 196 12.29 -13.59 -5.89
CA LEU A 196 11.03 -14.19 -6.30
C LEU A 196 10.66 -13.92 -7.76
N THR A 197 11.33 -12.98 -8.42
CA THR A 197 11.07 -12.58 -9.82
C THR A 197 12.35 -12.65 -10.69
N PRO A 198 13.01 -13.82 -10.76
CA PRO A 198 14.35 -13.95 -11.33
C PRO A 198 14.42 -13.68 -12.85
N ASP A 199 13.30 -13.80 -13.55
CA ASP A 199 13.21 -13.61 -15.00
C ASP A 199 12.90 -12.15 -15.40
N ALA A 200 12.72 -11.25 -14.41
CA ALA A 200 12.49 -9.82 -14.63
C ALA A 200 13.79 -9.02 -14.68
N GLU A 201 13.75 -7.84 -15.32
CA GLU A 201 14.71 -6.78 -15.04
C GLU A 201 14.32 -6.07 -13.73
N HIS A 202 15.31 -5.60 -12.95
CA HIS A 202 15.04 -4.98 -11.64
C HIS A 202 15.58 -3.56 -11.57
N LEU A 203 14.75 -2.60 -11.20
CA LEU A 203 15.18 -1.27 -10.80
C LEU A 203 15.46 -1.23 -9.28
N THR A 204 16.19 -0.19 -8.87
CA THR A 204 16.50 0.04 -7.45
C THR A 204 15.23 0.23 -6.64
N GLY A 205 15.00 -0.65 -5.68
CA GLY A 205 13.85 -0.60 -4.78
C GLY A 205 13.98 0.45 -3.69
N GLU A 206 12.84 0.83 -3.08
CA GLU A 206 12.80 1.75 -1.95
C GLU A 206 12.02 1.19 -0.76
N GLY A 207 12.52 1.44 0.44
CA GLY A 207 11.83 1.14 1.68
C GLY A 207 11.67 2.36 2.55
N LEU A 208 10.45 2.64 2.99
CA LEU A 208 10.16 3.81 3.82
C LEU A 208 9.51 3.43 5.15
N THR A 209 9.88 4.16 6.19
CA THR A 209 9.11 4.12 7.45
C THR A 209 7.83 4.93 7.31
N SER A 210 6.83 4.64 8.13
CA SER A 210 5.52 5.31 8.09
C SER A 210 5.61 6.85 8.07
N GLY A 211 6.54 7.44 8.82
CA GLY A 211 6.76 8.90 8.87
C GLY A 211 7.47 9.49 7.66
N ARG A 212 8.06 8.65 6.80
CA ARG A 212 8.77 9.09 5.60
C ARG A 212 7.98 8.90 4.31
N ILE A 213 6.81 8.31 4.38
CA ILE A 213 5.91 8.16 3.22
C ILE A 213 5.27 9.52 2.96
N ASN A 214 5.78 10.22 1.95
CA ASN A 214 5.26 11.50 1.47
C ASN A 214 5.64 11.68 0.00
N GLU A 215 4.96 12.60 -0.65
CA GLU A 215 5.14 12.97 -2.06
C GLU A 215 6.62 13.20 -2.42
N GLN A 216 7.32 14.02 -1.66
CA GLN A 216 8.69 14.42 -1.99
C GLN A 216 9.69 13.26 -1.96
N ASN A 217 9.62 12.38 -0.96
CA ASN A 217 10.52 11.22 -0.87
C ASN A 217 10.28 10.23 -2.00
N ILE A 218 9.01 9.98 -2.31
CA ILE A 218 8.63 9.07 -3.39
C ILE A 218 8.98 9.67 -4.76
N SER A 219 8.70 10.96 -4.99
CA SER A 219 9.11 11.66 -6.21
C SER A 219 10.62 11.60 -6.44
N SER A 220 11.42 11.83 -5.38
CA SER A 220 12.87 11.76 -5.48
C SER A 220 13.36 10.38 -5.91
N TRP A 221 12.80 9.32 -5.34
CA TRP A 221 13.12 7.95 -5.72
C TRP A 221 12.67 7.61 -7.14
N LEU A 222 11.42 7.96 -7.53
CA LEU A 222 10.90 7.69 -8.87
C LEU A 222 11.70 8.40 -9.96
N LYS A 223 12.21 9.62 -9.70
CA LYS A 223 13.13 10.35 -10.57
C LYS A 223 14.48 9.65 -10.67
N GLU A 224 15.04 9.18 -9.55
CA GLU A 224 16.32 8.47 -9.51
C GLU A 224 16.29 7.20 -10.37
N ILE A 225 15.18 6.48 -10.37
CA ILE A 225 15.00 5.26 -11.18
C ILE A 225 14.42 5.54 -12.58
N GLY A 226 14.19 6.80 -12.95
CA GLY A 226 13.80 7.23 -14.29
C GLY A 226 12.36 6.95 -14.70
N LEU A 227 11.45 6.81 -13.75
CA LEU A 227 10.02 6.54 -14.03
C LEU A 227 9.15 7.81 -14.05
N ILE A 228 9.65 8.95 -13.60
CA ILE A 228 9.04 10.28 -13.74
C ILE A 228 10.14 11.33 -14.03
N GLU A 229 9.73 12.53 -14.50
CA GLU A 229 10.63 13.67 -14.78
C GLU A 229 10.96 14.53 -13.54
#